data_57f149d09c7ef9b15a9b63cab796b8c9
#
_entry.id   57f149d09c7ef9b15a9b63cab796b8c9
#
_cell.length_a   1.000
_cell.length_b   1.000
_cell.length_c   1.000
_cell.angle_alpha   90.00
_cell.angle_beta   90.00
_cell.angle_gamma   90.00
#
_symmetry.space_group_name_H-M   'P 1'
#
loop_
_entity.id
_entity.type
_entity.pdbx_description
1 polymer ?
#
loop_
_entity_poly.entity_id
_entity_poly.type
_entity_poly.pdbx_seq_one_letter_code
_entity_poly.pdbx_strand_id
1 'polypeptide(L)'
;MNQLANRPKILIICDYYLPGFESGGALRTLANMVDRLGDHFDFRFITRDHDGTMVRASYTNVRINEWNRVGNANVFYLSKDRVRSSVLRKLIDEVSPDAIYLNSFFSRLTVFVLTLVKLRRVNPVPIILAPEGEFSAGALSLKSVKKRFYIRQARSLRLLGKIVWKAASESEKNEIEKVLGKNLNILVAPNMPPGIIFENYEQAKKPLKAVGEARMIFLSRFMRKKNFNWLLEPLRSIKGGLSIDICGTLEDADYWQECRRIVETMPSNIKINTKGPIPHENVLATLVNYHFFILPSLGENFGHVFLEAMSSGCPLIISDRTPWRNLQQKGIGWDLPLETPGSWVNVLSKCVNMTNEEYGRLSHRARRFAVEWLRSPSLEESNMHVLEFALNSGSGH
;
A
#
# COMPACT_ATOMS: atom_id res chain seq x y z
N MET A 1 -7.13 -1.61 -35.75
CA MET A 1 -8.23 -2.05 -34.85
C MET A 1 -8.17 -3.53 -34.41
N ASN A 2 -7.06 -4.27 -34.63
CA ASN A 2 -7.02 -5.74 -34.36
C ASN A 2 -5.98 -6.20 -33.32
N GLN A 3 -5.39 -5.31 -32.51
CA GLN A 3 -4.45 -5.73 -31.45
C GLN A 3 -5.12 -6.05 -30.11
N LEU A 4 -6.41 -5.71 -29.93
CA LEU A 4 -7.15 -5.95 -28.67
C LEU A 4 -7.63 -7.40 -28.49
N ALA A 5 -7.66 -8.20 -29.55
CA ALA A 5 -8.30 -9.52 -29.53
C ALA A 5 -7.47 -10.66 -28.92
N ASN A 6 -6.18 -10.44 -28.63
CA ASN A 6 -5.26 -11.53 -28.21
C ASN A 6 -4.47 -11.29 -26.93
N ARG A 7 -4.89 -10.33 -26.08
CA ARG A 7 -4.21 -10.08 -24.79
C ARG A 7 -4.64 -11.14 -23.76
N PRO A 8 -3.68 -11.72 -23.01
CA PRO A 8 -4.01 -12.66 -21.95
C PRO A 8 -4.96 -12.03 -20.92
N LYS A 9 -5.99 -12.79 -20.53
CA LYS A 9 -6.99 -12.37 -19.55
C LYS A 9 -6.51 -12.67 -18.15
N ILE A 10 -6.29 -11.62 -17.36
CA ILE A 10 -5.93 -11.73 -15.95
C ILE A 10 -7.16 -11.40 -15.11
N LEU A 11 -7.71 -12.42 -14.42
CA LEU A 11 -8.82 -12.23 -13.50
C LEU A 11 -8.30 -11.90 -12.11
N ILE A 12 -8.47 -10.64 -11.69
CA ILE A 12 -8.07 -10.17 -10.36
C ILE A 12 -9.26 -10.31 -9.41
N ILE A 13 -9.04 -10.98 -8.28
CA ILE A 13 -10.03 -11.14 -7.22
C ILE A 13 -9.51 -10.47 -5.96
N CYS A 14 -10.21 -9.43 -5.53
CA CYS A 14 -9.84 -8.59 -4.40
C CYS A 14 -11.06 -8.17 -3.59
N ASP A 15 -10.85 -7.78 -2.32
CA ASP A 15 -11.96 -7.33 -1.48
C ASP A 15 -12.48 -5.96 -1.90
N TYR A 16 -11.60 -5.04 -2.36
CA TYR A 16 -11.94 -3.66 -2.68
C TYR A 16 -11.23 -3.19 -3.95
N TYR A 17 -11.93 -2.39 -4.75
CA TYR A 17 -11.40 -1.75 -5.96
C TYR A 17 -12.06 -0.39 -6.18
N LEU A 18 -11.65 0.33 -7.22
CA LEU A 18 -12.29 1.61 -7.61
C LEU A 18 -13.82 1.43 -7.79
N PRO A 19 -14.66 2.40 -7.42
CA PRO A 19 -14.33 3.77 -7.02
C PRO A 19 -13.93 3.92 -5.55
N GLY A 20 -13.73 2.83 -4.82
CA GLY A 20 -13.26 2.86 -3.43
C GLY A 20 -11.90 3.55 -3.29
N PHE A 21 -11.63 4.08 -2.09
CA PHE A 21 -10.38 4.75 -1.76
C PHE A 21 -9.88 4.46 -0.32
N GLU A 22 -10.75 3.99 0.57
CA GLU A 22 -10.41 3.74 1.97
C GLU A 22 -9.45 2.56 2.17
N SER A 23 -9.45 1.60 1.25
CA SER A 23 -8.59 0.41 1.34
C SER A 23 -7.09 0.72 1.10
N GLY A 24 -6.75 1.95 0.73
CA GLY A 24 -5.39 2.47 0.72
C GLY A 24 -4.48 1.83 -0.34
N GLY A 25 -3.24 1.47 0.06
CA GLY A 25 -2.17 1.10 -0.86
C GLY A 25 -2.42 -0.11 -1.74
N ALA A 26 -3.07 -1.17 -1.24
CA ALA A 26 -3.33 -2.39 -2.01
C ALA A 26 -4.27 -2.13 -3.19
N LEU A 27 -5.35 -1.37 -2.98
CA LEU A 27 -6.26 -0.95 -4.05
C LEU A 27 -5.52 -0.12 -5.10
N ARG A 28 -4.70 0.86 -4.65
CA ARG A 28 -3.92 1.73 -5.54
C ARG A 28 -2.93 0.94 -6.37
N THR A 29 -2.25 -0.05 -5.78
CA THR A 29 -1.35 -0.95 -6.52
C THR A 29 -2.06 -1.62 -7.70
N LEU A 30 -3.27 -2.14 -7.49
CA LEU A 30 -4.05 -2.79 -8.54
C LEU A 30 -4.50 -1.80 -9.62
N ALA A 31 -4.99 -0.62 -9.22
CA ALA A 31 -5.41 0.41 -10.18
C ALA A 31 -4.22 0.87 -11.05
N ASN A 32 -3.09 1.14 -10.42
CA ASN A 32 -1.87 1.55 -11.12
C ASN A 32 -1.32 0.43 -12.04
N MET A 33 -1.44 -0.84 -11.63
CA MET A 33 -1.06 -1.98 -12.47
C MET A 33 -1.91 -2.04 -13.74
N VAL A 34 -3.21 -1.81 -13.62
CA VAL A 34 -4.13 -1.73 -14.79
C VAL A 34 -3.76 -0.57 -15.71
N ASP A 35 -3.47 0.60 -15.15
CA ASP A 35 -3.13 1.78 -15.93
C ASP A 35 -1.81 1.60 -16.71
N ARG A 36 -0.82 0.95 -16.09
CA ARG A 36 0.52 0.78 -16.69
C ARG A 36 0.64 -0.46 -17.58
N LEU A 37 -0.06 -1.54 -17.29
CA LEU A 37 0.05 -2.81 -18.01
C LEU A 37 -1.21 -3.15 -18.83
N GLY A 38 -2.20 -2.28 -18.88
CA GLY A 38 -3.46 -2.51 -19.59
C GLY A 38 -3.33 -2.67 -21.10
N ASP A 39 -2.21 -2.24 -21.69
CA ASP A 39 -1.92 -2.48 -23.10
C ASP A 39 -1.42 -3.90 -23.38
N HIS A 40 -0.91 -4.59 -22.36
CA HIS A 40 -0.36 -5.95 -22.47
C HIS A 40 -1.35 -7.03 -22.04
N PHE A 41 -2.30 -6.73 -21.11
CA PHE A 41 -3.23 -7.70 -20.53
C PHE A 41 -4.68 -7.19 -20.53
N ASP A 42 -5.65 -8.12 -20.67
CA ASP A 42 -7.09 -7.85 -20.44
C ASP A 42 -7.39 -8.07 -18.95
N PHE A 43 -7.40 -6.99 -18.17
CA PHE A 43 -7.68 -7.06 -16.74
C PHE A 43 -9.18 -7.08 -16.45
N ARG A 44 -9.62 -8.10 -15.71
CA ARG A 44 -10.98 -8.26 -15.22
C ARG A 44 -10.97 -8.41 -13.72
N PHE A 45 -11.92 -7.78 -13.06
CA PHE A 45 -11.99 -7.79 -11.60
C PHE A 45 -13.30 -8.40 -11.11
N ILE A 46 -13.19 -9.15 -10.00
CA ILE A 46 -14.31 -9.49 -9.15
C ILE A 46 -14.01 -8.91 -7.77
N THR A 47 -14.87 -8.00 -7.30
CA THR A 47 -14.69 -7.29 -6.04
C THR A 47 -16.02 -7.12 -5.31
N ARG A 48 -16.00 -6.54 -4.11
CA ARG A 48 -17.21 -6.22 -3.36
C ARG A 48 -17.79 -4.89 -3.82
N ASP A 49 -19.06 -4.68 -3.51
CA ASP A 49 -19.85 -3.50 -3.89
C ASP A 49 -19.70 -2.30 -2.95
N HIS A 50 -18.76 -2.33 -2.00
CA HIS A 50 -18.57 -1.31 -0.97
C HIS A 50 -17.09 -1.08 -0.68
N ASP A 51 -16.77 0.06 -0.05
CA ASP A 51 -15.41 0.42 0.33
C ASP A 51 -15.12 0.07 1.79
N GLY A 52 -13.89 -0.34 2.05
CA GLY A 52 -13.34 -0.56 3.37
C GLY A 52 -14.13 -1.52 4.26
N THR A 53 -13.76 -1.56 5.53
CA THR A 53 -14.43 -2.38 6.56
C THR A 53 -15.49 -1.59 7.33
N MET A 54 -15.43 -0.27 7.31
CA MET A 54 -16.29 0.64 8.09
C MET A 54 -17.51 1.08 7.26
N VAL A 55 -17.34 1.39 5.97
CA VAL A 55 -18.43 1.76 5.07
C VAL A 55 -19.09 0.50 4.55
N ARG A 56 -20.39 0.34 4.85
CA ARG A 56 -21.18 -0.83 4.44
C ARG A 56 -22.19 -0.51 3.33
N ALA A 57 -22.28 0.75 2.93
CA ALA A 57 -23.14 1.17 1.83
C ALA A 57 -22.53 0.76 0.50
N SER A 58 -23.36 0.19 -0.37
CA SER A 58 -22.95 -0.13 -1.74
C SER A 58 -22.63 1.13 -2.53
N TYR A 59 -21.71 1.05 -3.47
CA TYR A 59 -21.43 2.14 -4.41
C TYR A 59 -22.67 2.51 -5.19
N THR A 60 -22.91 3.81 -5.36
CA THR A 60 -24.08 4.35 -6.06
C THR A 60 -23.83 4.61 -7.55
N ASN A 61 -22.56 4.67 -7.94
CA ASN A 61 -22.12 5.04 -9.29
C ASN A 61 -21.66 3.85 -10.14
N VAL A 62 -21.99 2.62 -9.72
CA VAL A 62 -21.70 1.38 -10.46
C VAL A 62 -22.94 0.47 -10.49
N ARG A 63 -23.02 -0.40 -11.49
CA ARG A 63 -24.06 -1.44 -11.57
C ARG A 63 -23.62 -2.66 -10.76
N ILE A 64 -24.38 -2.94 -9.69
CA ILE A 64 -24.09 -4.06 -8.80
C ILE A 64 -24.51 -5.38 -9.45
N ASN A 65 -23.69 -6.41 -9.30
CA ASN A 65 -23.87 -7.75 -9.89
C ASN A 65 -23.86 -7.76 -11.43
N GLU A 66 -23.19 -6.79 -12.01
CA GLU A 66 -22.98 -6.67 -13.45
C GLU A 66 -21.54 -6.23 -13.74
N TRP A 67 -21.10 -6.47 -14.99
CA TRP A 67 -19.82 -5.95 -15.47
C TRP A 67 -19.91 -4.45 -15.74
N ASN A 68 -18.90 -3.73 -15.26
CA ASN A 68 -18.75 -2.29 -15.44
C ASN A 68 -17.38 -2.00 -16.07
N ARG A 69 -17.29 -1.01 -16.96
CA ARG A 69 -16.01 -0.50 -17.43
C ARG A 69 -15.47 0.53 -16.43
N VAL A 70 -14.26 0.30 -15.91
CA VAL A 70 -13.58 1.20 -14.96
C VAL A 70 -12.15 1.40 -15.43
N GLY A 71 -11.87 2.55 -16.03
CA GLY A 71 -10.59 2.79 -16.70
C GLY A 71 -10.31 1.73 -17.77
N ASN A 72 -9.14 1.08 -17.70
CA ASN A 72 -8.72 0.01 -18.61
C ASN A 72 -9.18 -1.39 -18.17
N ALA A 73 -9.96 -1.53 -17.10
CA ALA A 73 -10.46 -2.81 -16.62
C ALA A 73 -11.97 -3.00 -16.76
N ASN A 74 -12.41 -4.27 -16.76
CA ASN A 74 -13.81 -4.66 -16.58
C ASN A 74 -13.99 -5.17 -15.13
N VAL A 75 -14.96 -4.63 -14.39
CA VAL A 75 -15.12 -4.87 -12.95
C VAL A 75 -16.52 -5.40 -12.64
N PHE A 76 -16.61 -6.50 -11.94
CA PHE A 76 -17.87 -7.06 -11.42
C PHE A 76 -17.96 -6.81 -9.92
N TYR A 77 -18.97 -6.06 -9.50
CA TYR A 77 -19.20 -5.72 -8.10
C TYR A 77 -20.20 -6.68 -7.47
N LEU A 78 -19.74 -7.51 -6.54
CA LEU A 78 -20.55 -8.50 -5.83
C LEU A 78 -21.31 -7.83 -4.68
N SER A 79 -22.64 -7.90 -4.69
CA SER A 79 -23.45 -7.61 -3.52
C SER A 79 -23.14 -8.59 -2.38
N LYS A 80 -23.36 -8.17 -1.14
CA LYS A 80 -23.02 -8.93 0.07
C LYS A 80 -23.61 -10.34 0.08
N ASP A 81 -24.84 -10.50 -0.40
CA ASP A 81 -25.56 -11.79 -0.48
C ASP A 81 -25.00 -12.71 -1.56
N ARG A 82 -24.30 -12.16 -2.57
CA ARG A 82 -23.67 -12.90 -3.67
C ARG A 82 -22.20 -13.28 -3.41
N VAL A 83 -21.60 -12.89 -2.31
CA VAL A 83 -20.26 -13.34 -1.92
C VAL A 83 -20.29 -14.82 -1.51
N ARG A 84 -20.40 -15.70 -2.51
CA ARG A 84 -20.53 -17.16 -2.37
C ARG A 84 -19.63 -17.87 -3.38
N SER A 85 -19.12 -19.06 -3.01
CA SER A 85 -18.23 -19.85 -3.89
C SER A 85 -18.92 -20.26 -5.20
N SER A 86 -20.23 -20.55 -5.17
CA SER A 86 -21.00 -20.90 -6.39
C SER A 86 -21.10 -19.75 -7.39
N VAL A 87 -21.21 -18.51 -6.92
CA VAL A 87 -21.21 -17.31 -7.79
C VAL A 87 -19.83 -17.08 -8.37
N LEU A 88 -18.78 -17.16 -7.53
CA LEU A 88 -17.40 -17.03 -8.00
C LEU A 88 -17.07 -18.07 -9.08
N ARG A 89 -17.49 -19.32 -8.86
CA ARG A 89 -17.30 -20.38 -9.86
C ARG A 89 -17.90 -19.97 -11.20
N LYS A 90 -19.17 -19.57 -11.23
CA LYS A 90 -19.86 -19.16 -12.47
C LYS A 90 -19.11 -18.02 -13.18
N LEU A 91 -18.68 -17.00 -12.43
CA LEU A 91 -17.96 -15.87 -12.98
C LEU A 91 -16.56 -16.24 -13.52
N ILE A 92 -15.85 -17.15 -12.83
CA ILE A 92 -14.55 -17.67 -13.31
C ILE A 92 -14.77 -18.46 -14.61
N ASP A 93 -15.78 -19.33 -14.66
CA ASP A 93 -16.10 -20.12 -15.86
C ASP A 93 -16.52 -19.20 -17.03
N GLU A 94 -17.32 -18.14 -16.78
CA GLU A 94 -17.74 -17.13 -17.77
C GLU A 94 -16.56 -16.34 -18.32
N VAL A 95 -15.66 -15.87 -17.45
CA VAL A 95 -14.48 -15.09 -17.85
C VAL A 95 -13.49 -15.97 -18.61
N SER A 96 -13.36 -17.25 -18.22
CA SER A 96 -12.34 -18.16 -18.76
C SER A 96 -10.95 -17.50 -18.79
N PRO A 97 -10.38 -17.17 -17.60
CA PRO A 97 -9.12 -16.42 -17.53
C PRO A 97 -7.91 -17.29 -17.84
N ASP A 98 -6.85 -16.68 -18.35
CA ASP A 98 -5.56 -17.32 -18.58
C ASP A 98 -4.72 -17.39 -17.27
N ALA A 99 -4.97 -16.47 -16.33
CA ALA A 99 -4.44 -16.52 -14.96
C ALA A 99 -5.40 -15.85 -13.97
N ILE A 100 -5.38 -16.29 -12.70
CA ILE A 100 -6.10 -15.65 -11.59
C ILE A 100 -5.10 -14.96 -10.67
N TYR A 101 -5.31 -13.68 -10.41
CA TYR A 101 -4.53 -12.90 -9.45
C TYR A 101 -5.37 -12.65 -8.18
N LEU A 102 -4.91 -13.18 -7.05
CA LEU A 102 -5.55 -13.04 -5.75
C LEU A 102 -4.83 -11.98 -4.94
N ASN A 103 -5.55 -10.93 -4.56
CA ASN A 103 -5.03 -9.87 -3.69
C ASN A 103 -5.57 -10.07 -2.27
N SER A 104 -4.67 -10.30 -1.31
CA SER A 104 -4.91 -10.72 0.07
C SER A 104 -5.02 -12.25 0.25
N PHE A 105 -4.22 -12.78 1.18
CA PHE A 105 -4.23 -14.18 1.55
C PHE A 105 -5.41 -14.55 2.47
N PHE A 106 -5.80 -13.61 3.36
CA PHE A 106 -6.88 -13.84 4.33
C PHE A 106 -8.26 -13.42 3.83
N SER A 107 -8.38 -12.94 2.59
CA SER A 107 -9.66 -12.61 1.99
C SER A 107 -10.57 -13.85 1.88
N ARG A 108 -11.84 -13.68 2.20
CA ARG A 108 -12.86 -14.72 1.99
C ARG A 108 -12.98 -15.12 0.53
N LEU A 109 -12.80 -14.17 -0.40
CA LEU A 109 -12.82 -14.44 -1.83
C LEU A 109 -11.65 -15.33 -2.23
N THR A 110 -10.45 -15.04 -1.74
CA THR A 110 -9.26 -15.90 -1.93
C THR A 110 -9.48 -17.31 -1.41
N VAL A 111 -10.02 -17.46 -0.19
CA VAL A 111 -10.33 -18.78 0.39
C VAL A 111 -11.27 -19.56 -0.51
N PHE A 112 -12.32 -18.93 -1.03
CA PHE A 112 -13.25 -19.58 -1.94
C PHE A 112 -12.57 -20.05 -3.23
N VAL A 113 -11.75 -19.21 -3.87
CA VAL A 113 -11.05 -19.56 -5.11
C VAL A 113 -10.10 -20.72 -4.88
N LEU A 114 -9.25 -20.65 -3.85
CA LEU A 114 -8.30 -21.73 -3.53
C LEU A 114 -9.03 -23.06 -3.24
N THR A 115 -10.19 -23.00 -2.59
CA THR A 115 -11.03 -24.16 -2.35
C THR A 115 -11.61 -24.73 -3.64
N LEU A 116 -12.14 -23.88 -4.53
CA LEU A 116 -12.69 -24.30 -5.83
C LEU A 116 -11.63 -24.98 -6.70
N VAL A 117 -10.42 -24.39 -6.76
CA VAL A 117 -9.28 -24.96 -7.50
C VAL A 117 -8.87 -26.30 -6.90
N LYS A 118 -8.75 -26.39 -5.57
CA LYS A 118 -8.40 -27.65 -4.88
C LYS A 118 -9.40 -28.77 -5.14
N LEU A 119 -10.68 -28.42 -5.16
CA LEU A 119 -11.78 -29.36 -5.42
C LEU A 119 -12.00 -29.62 -6.92
N ARG A 120 -11.16 -29.07 -7.81
CA ARG A 120 -11.30 -29.16 -9.27
C ARG A 120 -12.69 -28.73 -9.76
N ARG A 121 -13.26 -27.68 -9.12
CA ARG A 121 -14.59 -27.14 -9.48
C ARG A 121 -14.51 -26.00 -10.50
N VAL A 122 -13.33 -25.56 -10.86
CA VAL A 122 -12.99 -24.64 -11.95
C VAL A 122 -11.87 -25.28 -12.78
N ASN A 123 -11.76 -24.89 -14.04
CA ASN A 123 -10.68 -25.35 -14.90
C ASN A 123 -9.31 -25.03 -14.28
N PRO A 124 -8.30 -25.89 -14.48
CA PRO A 124 -6.94 -25.59 -14.06
C PRO A 124 -6.47 -24.26 -14.66
N VAL A 125 -6.08 -23.33 -13.79
CA VAL A 125 -5.60 -22.00 -14.17
C VAL A 125 -4.47 -21.59 -13.22
N PRO A 126 -3.41 -20.98 -13.72
CA PRO A 126 -2.34 -20.46 -12.88
C PRO A 126 -2.86 -19.44 -11.86
N ILE A 127 -2.34 -19.51 -10.64
CA ILE A 127 -2.71 -18.60 -9.55
C ILE A 127 -1.51 -17.79 -9.13
N ILE A 128 -1.67 -16.47 -9.13
CA ILE A 128 -0.79 -15.51 -8.50
C ILE A 128 -1.44 -15.07 -7.20
N LEU A 129 -0.68 -14.99 -6.11
CA LEU A 129 -1.17 -14.50 -4.83
C LEU A 129 -0.23 -13.45 -4.24
N ALA A 130 -0.76 -12.24 -4.05
CA ALA A 130 -0.10 -11.12 -3.41
C ALA A 130 -0.70 -10.91 -2.01
N PRO A 131 0.03 -11.20 -0.92
CA PRO A 131 -0.50 -11.08 0.45
C PRO A 131 -0.51 -9.65 0.98
N GLU A 132 0.16 -8.71 0.31
CA GLU A 132 0.15 -7.27 0.63
C GLU A 132 0.49 -6.96 2.10
N GLY A 133 1.57 -7.59 2.62
CA GLY A 133 2.08 -7.36 3.98
C GLY A 133 1.30 -8.06 5.09
N GLU A 134 0.41 -8.99 4.76
CA GLU A 134 -0.42 -9.72 5.74
C GLU A 134 0.38 -10.71 6.61
N PHE A 135 1.60 -11.07 6.21
CA PHE A 135 2.50 -11.95 6.96
C PHE A 135 3.47 -11.19 7.87
N SER A 136 3.46 -9.86 7.88
CA SER A 136 4.26 -9.08 8.83
C SER A 136 3.87 -9.39 10.27
N ALA A 137 4.83 -9.27 11.20
CA ALA A 137 4.59 -9.55 12.62
C ALA A 137 3.43 -8.72 13.18
N GLY A 138 3.33 -7.44 12.81
CA GLY A 138 2.23 -6.57 13.19
C GLY A 138 0.89 -7.00 12.62
N ALA A 139 0.84 -7.44 11.36
CA ALA A 139 -0.39 -7.92 10.76
C ALA A 139 -0.84 -9.27 11.34
N LEU A 140 0.09 -10.17 11.64
CA LEU A 140 -0.23 -11.48 12.23
C LEU A 140 -0.67 -11.40 13.69
N SER A 141 -0.25 -10.38 14.44
CA SER A 141 -0.71 -10.17 15.83
C SER A 141 -2.20 -9.86 15.90
N LEU A 142 -2.74 -9.18 14.88
CA LEU A 142 -4.17 -8.88 14.78
C LEU A 142 -4.96 -10.16 14.45
N LYS A 143 -5.97 -10.50 15.31
CA LYS A 143 -6.78 -11.73 15.16
C LYS A 143 -5.92 -13.01 15.05
N SER A 144 -4.82 -13.05 15.78
CA SER A 144 -3.72 -14.03 15.65
C SER A 144 -4.18 -15.49 15.68
N VAL A 145 -5.15 -15.85 16.53
CA VAL A 145 -5.68 -17.22 16.63
C VAL A 145 -6.35 -17.67 15.33
N LYS A 146 -7.24 -16.82 14.76
CA LYS A 146 -7.95 -17.13 13.51
C LYS A 146 -6.98 -17.25 12.33
N LYS A 147 -6.00 -16.34 12.25
CA LYS A 147 -5.00 -16.36 11.17
C LYS A 147 -4.10 -17.59 11.26
N ARG A 148 -3.58 -17.93 12.44
CA ARG A 148 -2.76 -19.13 12.66
C ARG A 148 -3.54 -20.41 12.33
N PHE A 149 -4.80 -20.48 12.73
CA PHE A 149 -5.68 -21.60 12.40
C PHE A 149 -5.84 -21.73 10.88
N TYR A 150 -6.16 -20.64 10.18
CA TYR A 150 -6.30 -20.66 8.72
C TYR A 150 -5.00 -21.06 8.02
N ILE A 151 -3.85 -20.52 8.41
CA ILE A 151 -2.54 -20.90 7.85
C ILE A 151 -2.31 -22.41 8.02
N ARG A 152 -2.57 -22.93 9.22
CA ARG A 152 -2.42 -24.36 9.49
C ARG A 152 -3.33 -25.22 8.61
N GLN A 153 -4.60 -24.82 8.45
CA GLN A 153 -5.55 -25.50 7.57
C GLN A 153 -5.13 -25.43 6.10
N ALA A 154 -4.76 -24.26 5.62
CA ALA A 154 -4.32 -24.05 4.23
C ALA A 154 -3.12 -24.95 3.88
N ARG A 155 -2.16 -25.09 4.81
CA ARG A 155 -1.00 -25.99 4.67
C ARG A 155 -1.43 -27.47 4.71
N SER A 156 -2.20 -27.89 5.71
CA SER A 156 -2.66 -29.27 5.89
C SER A 156 -3.48 -29.76 4.70
N LEU A 157 -4.37 -28.92 4.20
CA LEU A 157 -5.22 -29.23 3.03
C LEU A 157 -4.49 -29.04 1.69
N ARG A 158 -3.21 -28.69 1.72
CA ARG A 158 -2.39 -28.41 0.52
C ARG A 158 -3.09 -27.43 -0.45
N LEU A 159 -3.72 -26.37 0.09
CA LEU A 159 -4.36 -25.34 -0.72
C LEU A 159 -3.35 -24.44 -1.44
N LEU A 160 -2.07 -24.46 -0.99
CA LEU A 160 -1.01 -23.56 -1.44
C LEU A 160 -0.07 -24.21 -2.47
N GLY A 161 -0.51 -25.22 -3.21
CA GLY A 161 0.35 -26.09 -4.04
C GLY A 161 1.11 -25.34 -5.15
N LYS A 162 0.45 -25.09 -6.28
CA LYS A 162 1.08 -24.46 -7.45
C LYS A 162 0.77 -22.95 -7.53
N ILE A 163 1.08 -22.20 -6.46
CA ILE A 163 0.86 -20.74 -6.41
C ILE A 163 2.16 -20.02 -6.72
N VAL A 164 2.10 -19.00 -7.59
CA VAL A 164 3.14 -18.01 -7.77
C VAL A 164 2.88 -16.90 -6.75
N TRP A 165 3.76 -16.73 -5.79
CA TRP A 165 3.65 -15.69 -4.78
C TRP A 165 4.30 -14.40 -5.30
N LYS A 166 3.58 -13.28 -5.21
CA LYS A 166 4.14 -11.95 -5.46
C LYS A 166 4.44 -11.28 -4.12
N ALA A 167 5.68 -10.94 -3.89
CA ALA A 167 6.11 -10.11 -2.76
C ALA A 167 6.47 -8.70 -3.26
N ALA A 168 6.05 -7.65 -2.54
CA ALA A 168 6.36 -6.27 -2.90
C ALA A 168 7.82 -5.87 -2.56
N SER A 169 8.52 -6.69 -1.77
CA SER A 169 9.91 -6.46 -1.36
C SER A 169 10.57 -7.76 -0.89
N GLU A 170 11.90 -7.77 -0.79
CA GLU A 170 12.64 -8.88 -0.18
C GLU A 170 12.24 -9.10 1.30
N SER A 171 11.86 -8.02 2.02
CA SER A 171 11.34 -8.14 3.37
C SER A 171 10.04 -8.94 3.42
N GLU A 172 9.08 -8.65 2.54
CA GLU A 172 7.82 -9.40 2.45
C GLU A 172 8.05 -10.84 2.02
N LYS A 173 8.99 -11.10 1.07
CA LYS A 173 9.38 -12.44 0.70
C LYS A 173 9.86 -13.23 1.92
N ASN A 174 10.77 -12.65 2.71
CA ASN A 174 11.27 -13.29 3.94
C ASN A 174 10.14 -13.55 4.96
N GLU A 175 9.16 -12.66 5.07
CA GLU A 175 7.97 -12.84 5.93
C GLU A 175 7.10 -14.00 5.44
N ILE A 176 6.87 -14.11 4.14
CA ILE A 176 6.14 -15.24 3.52
C ILE A 176 6.87 -16.55 3.80
N GLU A 177 8.19 -16.61 3.55
CA GLU A 177 9.01 -17.79 3.77
C GLU A 177 9.04 -18.22 5.25
N LYS A 178 9.12 -17.26 6.17
CA LYS A 178 9.10 -17.51 7.61
C LYS A 178 7.80 -18.19 8.06
N VAL A 179 6.68 -17.81 7.45
CA VAL A 179 5.35 -18.31 7.84
C VAL A 179 4.96 -19.58 7.11
N LEU A 180 5.25 -19.66 5.81
CA LEU A 180 4.77 -20.74 4.94
C LEU A 180 5.85 -21.75 4.56
N GLY A 181 7.13 -21.42 4.76
CA GLY A 181 8.28 -22.27 4.41
C GLY A 181 8.99 -21.78 3.14
N LYS A 182 10.21 -22.29 2.91
CA LYS A 182 11.12 -21.80 1.84
C LYS A 182 10.87 -22.39 0.45
N ASN A 183 10.08 -23.46 0.33
CA ASN A 183 9.86 -24.14 -0.95
C ASN A 183 8.66 -23.57 -1.70
N LEU A 184 8.66 -22.25 -1.93
CA LEU A 184 7.59 -21.54 -2.61
C LEU A 184 8.16 -20.78 -3.82
N ASN A 185 7.36 -20.68 -4.88
CA ASN A 185 7.69 -19.84 -6.02
C ASN A 185 7.35 -18.38 -5.67
N ILE A 186 8.31 -17.64 -5.11
CA ILE A 186 8.11 -16.25 -4.72
C ILE A 186 8.90 -15.35 -5.66
N LEU A 187 8.20 -14.48 -6.36
CA LEU A 187 8.76 -13.43 -7.20
C LEU A 187 8.63 -12.08 -6.50
N VAL A 188 9.70 -11.29 -6.52
CA VAL A 188 9.69 -9.95 -5.94
C VAL A 188 9.42 -8.93 -7.02
N ALA A 189 8.30 -8.22 -6.87
CA ALA A 189 7.92 -7.11 -7.74
C ALA A 189 7.31 -6.00 -6.89
N PRO A 190 7.93 -4.80 -6.87
CA PRO A 190 7.42 -3.68 -6.08
C PRO A 190 5.99 -3.32 -6.46
N ASN A 191 5.23 -2.84 -5.48
CA ASN A 191 3.88 -2.36 -5.74
C ASN A 191 3.92 -1.17 -6.68
N MET A 192 3.11 -1.22 -7.74
CA MET A 192 3.11 -0.21 -8.79
C MET A 192 2.57 1.14 -8.31
N PRO A 193 3.37 2.20 -8.39
CA PRO A 193 2.89 3.56 -8.21
C PRO A 193 2.20 4.06 -9.49
N PRO A 194 1.47 5.18 -9.42
CA PRO A 194 0.87 5.78 -10.59
C PRO A 194 1.91 6.12 -11.68
N GLY A 195 1.54 5.96 -12.96
CA GLY A 195 2.45 6.16 -14.10
C GLY A 195 2.74 7.61 -14.46
N ILE A 196 1.80 8.52 -14.19
CA ILE A 196 1.88 9.94 -14.58
C ILE A 196 1.63 10.78 -13.34
N ILE A 197 2.66 11.42 -12.75
CA ILE A 197 2.30 12.19 -11.58
C ILE A 197 3.14 13.41 -11.29
N PHE A 198 4.39 13.44 -11.69
CA PHE A 198 5.29 14.33 -10.98
C PHE A 198 5.89 15.45 -11.85
N GLU A 199 5.62 15.45 -13.16
CA GLU A 199 6.16 16.47 -14.08
C GLU A 199 5.68 17.88 -13.73
N ASN A 200 4.41 18.01 -13.32
CA ASN A 200 3.84 19.31 -12.94
C ASN A 200 4.32 19.84 -11.59
N TYR A 201 4.94 18.98 -10.74
CA TYR A 201 5.39 19.36 -9.40
C TYR A 201 6.91 19.59 -9.30
N GLU A 202 7.67 19.36 -10.38
CA GLU A 202 9.11 19.64 -10.40
C GLU A 202 9.43 21.11 -10.10
N GLN A 203 8.54 22.03 -10.48
CA GLN A 203 8.67 23.47 -10.27
C GLN A 203 7.90 23.98 -9.04
N ALA A 204 7.20 23.13 -8.30
CA ALA A 204 6.44 23.57 -7.15
C ALA A 204 7.36 24.12 -6.06
N LYS A 205 7.14 25.41 -5.73
CA LYS A 205 7.92 26.09 -4.69
C LYS A 205 7.54 25.58 -3.31
N LYS A 206 8.52 25.08 -2.58
CA LYS A 206 8.37 24.73 -1.17
C LYS A 206 8.31 26.01 -0.31
N PRO A 207 7.61 25.97 0.86
CA PRO A 207 7.68 27.06 1.81
C PRO A 207 9.12 27.23 2.30
N LEU A 208 9.49 28.50 2.54
CA LEU A 208 10.81 28.81 3.10
C LEU A 208 10.97 28.15 4.47
N LYS A 209 12.13 27.53 4.67
CA LYS A 209 12.49 26.88 5.92
C LYS A 209 13.25 27.85 6.83
N ALA A 210 12.58 28.38 7.84
CA ALA A 210 13.24 29.18 8.88
C ALA A 210 14.01 28.27 9.85
N VAL A 211 15.16 28.73 10.31
CA VAL A 211 15.91 28.08 11.40
C VAL A 211 15.08 28.19 12.68
N GLY A 212 15.00 27.13 13.44
CA GLY A 212 14.18 27.07 14.66
C GLY A 212 12.72 26.66 14.43
N GLU A 213 12.29 26.44 13.18
CA GLU A 213 10.93 26.03 12.85
C GLU A 213 10.89 24.88 11.85
N ALA A 214 9.91 23.98 11.97
CA ALA A 214 9.65 22.95 10.95
C ALA A 214 8.14 22.66 10.83
N ARG A 215 7.69 22.40 9.58
CA ARG A 215 6.33 21.94 9.26
C ARG A 215 6.41 20.52 8.76
N MET A 216 5.72 19.61 9.44
CA MET A 216 5.71 18.20 9.08
C MET A 216 4.29 17.74 8.78
N ILE A 217 4.17 16.70 7.97
CA ILE A 217 2.89 16.04 7.70
C ILE A 217 2.97 14.58 8.09
N PHE A 218 1.95 14.12 8.80
CA PHE A 218 1.64 12.73 9.04
C PHE A 218 0.44 12.36 8.15
N LEU A 219 0.68 11.73 7.02
CA LEU A 219 -0.36 11.38 6.07
C LEU A 219 -0.54 9.85 6.03
N SER A 220 -1.60 9.37 6.67
CA SER A 220 -1.95 7.96 6.73
C SER A 220 -3.33 7.77 7.35
N ARG A 221 -3.94 6.59 7.16
CA ARG A 221 -5.06 6.15 8.01
C ARG A 221 -4.60 6.14 9.46
N PHE A 222 -5.34 6.82 10.33
CA PHE A 222 -4.96 6.95 11.73
C PHE A 222 -5.40 5.71 12.52
N MET A 223 -4.42 4.87 12.84
CA MET A 223 -4.63 3.60 13.53
C MET A 223 -3.36 3.19 14.31
N ARG A 224 -3.50 2.28 15.27
CA ARG A 224 -2.39 1.84 16.15
C ARG A 224 -1.13 1.39 15.39
N LYS A 225 -1.28 0.74 14.23
CA LYS A 225 -0.16 0.32 13.40
C LYS A 225 0.74 1.50 12.95
N LYS A 226 0.17 2.70 12.81
CA LYS A 226 0.91 3.90 12.40
C LYS A 226 1.66 4.58 13.53
N ASN A 227 1.38 4.16 14.76
CA ASN A 227 2.19 4.37 15.97
C ASN A 227 2.42 5.85 16.34
N PHE A 228 1.43 6.70 16.08
CA PHE A 228 1.54 8.13 16.34
C PHE A 228 1.73 8.46 17.82
N ASN A 229 1.09 7.71 18.74
CA ASN A 229 1.24 7.90 20.19
C ASN A 229 2.70 7.77 20.65
N TRP A 230 3.46 6.86 20.06
CA TRP A 230 4.89 6.68 20.34
C TRP A 230 5.69 7.94 19.98
N LEU A 231 5.35 8.62 18.89
CA LEU A 231 6.03 9.83 18.43
C LEU A 231 5.88 10.98 19.44
N LEU A 232 4.78 11.04 20.17
CA LEU A 232 4.47 12.14 21.08
C LEU A 232 5.54 12.32 22.16
N GLU A 233 6.15 11.24 22.65
CA GLU A 233 7.18 11.32 23.68
C GLU A 233 8.49 11.98 23.17
N PRO A 234 9.10 11.55 22.05
CA PRO A 234 10.24 12.26 21.45
C PRO A 234 9.95 13.74 21.17
N LEU A 235 8.73 14.11 20.78
CA LEU A 235 8.37 15.49 20.46
C LEU A 235 8.47 16.42 21.68
N ARG A 236 8.25 15.96 22.91
CA ARG A 236 8.36 16.77 24.13
C ARG A 236 9.74 17.37 24.34
N SER A 237 10.77 16.71 23.85
CA SER A 237 12.16 17.13 24.01
C SER A 237 12.63 18.12 22.95
N ILE A 238 11.81 18.44 21.97
CA ILE A 238 12.20 19.31 20.85
C ILE A 238 12.15 20.78 21.29
N LYS A 239 13.25 21.46 21.07
CA LYS A 239 13.35 22.93 21.20
C LYS A 239 13.08 23.58 19.85
N GLY A 240 12.41 24.74 19.86
CA GLY A 240 11.98 25.42 18.62
C GLY A 240 10.58 25.02 18.16
N GLY A 241 10.07 25.72 17.16
CA GLY A 241 8.69 25.56 16.66
C GLY A 241 8.54 24.33 15.77
N LEU A 242 7.68 23.39 16.14
CA LEU A 242 7.37 22.24 15.31
C LEU A 242 5.86 22.11 15.12
N SER A 243 5.39 22.11 13.87
CA SER A 243 4.01 21.83 13.56
C SER A 243 3.89 20.49 12.81
N ILE A 244 2.92 19.67 13.24
CA ILE A 244 2.56 18.39 12.59
C ILE A 244 1.09 18.41 12.26
N ASP A 245 0.76 18.32 10.98
CA ASP A 245 -0.61 18.14 10.53
C ASP A 245 -0.88 16.65 10.27
N ILE A 246 -1.91 16.11 10.91
CA ILE A 246 -2.38 14.74 10.77
C ILE A 246 -3.45 14.73 9.69
N CYS A 247 -3.18 14.04 8.59
CA CYS A 247 -4.07 13.89 7.45
C CYS A 247 -4.40 12.41 7.24
N GLY A 248 -5.69 12.11 7.11
CA GLY A 248 -6.21 10.76 6.88
C GLY A 248 -7.47 10.44 7.67
N THR A 249 -8.04 9.28 7.40
CA THR A 249 -9.23 8.78 8.10
C THR A 249 -8.88 8.32 9.52
N LEU A 250 -9.72 8.68 10.48
CA LEU A 250 -9.60 8.23 11.87
C LEU A 250 -10.29 6.86 12.00
N GLU A 251 -9.57 5.77 11.71
CA GLU A 251 -10.13 4.41 11.75
C GLU A 251 -10.28 3.86 13.18
N ASP A 252 -9.48 4.33 14.13
CA ASP A 252 -9.48 3.89 15.55
C ASP A 252 -9.76 5.10 16.43
N ALA A 253 -11.06 5.32 16.73
CA ALA A 253 -11.49 6.46 17.52
C ALA A 253 -10.94 6.40 18.96
N ASP A 254 -10.84 5.22 19.56
CA ASP A 254 -10.32 5.05 20.92
C ASP A 254 -8.83 5.40 20.94
N TYR A 255 -8.08 4.94 19.93
CA TYR A 255 -6.68 5.29 19.79
C TYR A 255 -6.46 6.79 19.58
N TRP A 256 -7.36 7.44 18.83
CA TRP A 256 -7.30 8.90 18.67
C TRP A 256 -7.52 9.61 20.02
N GLN A 257 -8.48 9.17 20.84
CA GLN A 257 -8.73 9.75 22.16
C GLN A 257 -7.53 9.57 23.11
N GLU A 258 -6.84 8.42 23.04
CA GLU A 258 -5.59 8.20 23.77
C GLU A 258 -4.51 9.21 23.35
N CYS A 259 -4.30 9.37 22.06
CA CYS A 259 -3.34 10.34 21.51
C CYS A 259 -3.70 11.78 21.87
N ARG A 260 -4.97 12.16 21.78
CA ARG A 260 -5.46 13.51 22.05
C ARG A 260 -5.16 13.96 23.48
N ARG A 261 -5.35 13.09 24.46
CA ARG A 261 -5.02 13.38 25.86
C ARG A 261 -3.55 13.76 26.04
N ILE A 262 -2.65 13.11 25.29
CA ILE A 262 -1.23 13.43 25.34
C ILE A 262 -0.96 14.74 24.60
N VAL A 263 -1.59 14.94 23.42
CA VAL A 263 -1.45 16.17 22.62
C VAL A 263 -1.85 17.41 23.42
N GLU A 264 -2.91 17.35 24.23
CA GLU A 264 -3.36 18.45 25.09
C GLU A 264 -2.32 18.86 26.17
N THR A 265 -1.35 18.01 26.45
CA THR A 265 -0.26 18.27 27.42
C THR A 265 1.08 18.58 26.76
N MET A 266 1.09 18.81 25.43
CA MET A 266 2.33 19.12 24.72
C MET A 266 2.82 20.54 25.01
N PRO A 267 4.15 20.77 24.97
CA PRO A 267 4.71 22.12 25.08
C PRO A 267 4.16 23.04 23.97
N SER A 268 4.00 24.32 24.27
CA SER A 268 3.38 25.32 23.37
C SER A 268 4.10 25.52 22.03
N ASN A 269 5.36 25.15 21.96
CA ASN A 269 6.16 25.17 20.72
C ASN A 269 5.85 23.98 19.79
N ILE A 270 5.13 22.96 20.23
CA ILE A 270 4.71 21.79 19.47
C ILE A 270 3.23 21.92 19.12
N LYS A 271 2.92 22.11 17.83
CA LYS A 271 1.54 22.23 17.35
C LYS A 271 1.14 21.00 16.57
N ILE A 272 0.08 20.33 17.00
CA ILE A 272 -0.45 19.11 16.36
C ILE A 272 -1.90 19.38 15.96
N ASN A 273 -2.18 19.31 14.63
CA ASN A 273 -3.50 19.59 14.09
C ASN A 273 -4.03 18.40 13.32
N THR A 274 -5.34 18.16 13.38
CA THR A 274 -6.04 17.18 12.53
C THR A 274 -6.69 17.89 11.36
N LYS A 275 -6.44 17.41 10.13
CA LYS A 275 -6.97 17.98 8.88
C LYS A 275 -8.01 17.07 8.20
N GLY A 276 -8.15 15.84 8.69
CA GLY A 276 -9.04 14.86 8.07
C GLY A 276 -8.44 14.22 6.80
N PRO A 277 -9.26 13.42 6.09
CA PRO A 277 -8.81 12.73 4.88
C PRO A 277 -8.58 13.71 3.73
N ILE A 278 -7.59 13.40 2.89
CA ILE A 278 -7.26 14.15 1.69
C ILE A 278 -7.64 13.30 0.48
N PRO A 279 -8.45 13.81 -0.45
CA PRO A 279 -8.67 13.18 -1.74
C PRO A 279 -7.35 12.90 -2.45
N HIS A 280 -7.25 11.76 -3.12
CA HIS A 280 -5.96 11.33 -3.70
C HIS A 280 -5.38 12.34 -4.69
N GLU A 281 -6.21 12.95 -5.50
CA GLU A 281 -5.86 14.00 -6.45
C GLU A 281 -5.22 15.24 -5.80
N ASN A 282 -5.50 15.47 -4.52
CA ASN A 282 -4.99 16.61 -3.76
C ASN A 282 -3.76 16.29 -2.90
N VAL A 283 -3.34 15.01 -2.84
CA VAL A 283 -2.23 14.57 -1.96
C VAL A 283 -0.94 15.30 -2.28
N LEU A 284 -0.54 15.34 -3.55
CA LEU A 284 0.71 16.00 -3.96
C LEU A 284 0.67 17.51 -3.71
N ALA A 285 -0.43 18.17 -4.07
CA ALA A 285 -0.63 19.60 -3.82
C ALA A 285 -0.58 19.94 -2.33
N THR A 286 -1.06 19.03 -1.48
CA THR A 286 -0.99 19.17 -0.04
C THR A 286 0.46 19.01 0.46
N LEU A 287 1.15 17.94 0.03
CA LEU A 287 2.51 17.60 0.46
C LEU A 287 3.52 18.72 0.14
N VAL A 288 3.33 19.47 -0.95
CA VAL A 288 4.20 20.61 -1.30
C VAL A 288 4.28 21.63 -0.17
N ASN A 289 3.26 21.81 0.65
CA ASN A 289 3.20 22.83 1.71
C ASN A 289 3.95 22.45 3.00
N TYR A 290 4.56 21.26 3.06
CA TYR A 290 5.29 20.76 4.23
C TYR A 290 6.77 20.60 3.95
N HIS A 291 7.60 20.74 5.00
CA HIS A 291 9.03 20.51 4.88
C HIS A 291 9.35 19.02 4.89
N PHE A 292 8.80 18.26 5.82
CA PHE A 292 9.12 16.85 6.01
C PHE A 292 7.85 15.99 6.10
N PHE A 293 7.98 14.75 5.70
CA PHE A 293 7.00 13.72 5.96
C PHE A 293 7.44 12.88 7.18
N ILE A 294 6.51 12.57 8.10
CA ILE A 294 6.83 11.80 9.30
C ILE A 294 5.86 10.63 9.49
N LEU A 295 6.41 9.41 9.71
CA LEU A 295 5.60 8.22 9.97
C LEU A 295 6.38 7.17 10.78
N PRO A 296 6.16 7.03 12.11
CA PRO A 296 6.80 6.05 12.97
C PRO A 296 6.09 4.68 12.96
N SER A 297 5.66 4.21 11.78
CA SER A 297 4.84 3.00 11.63
C SER A 297 5.52 1.75 12.20
N LEU A 298 4.73 0.84 12.76
CA LEU A 298 5.18 -0.50 13.19
C LEU A 298 5.43 -1.46 12.02
N GLY A 299 5.13 -1.04 10.80
CA GLY A 299 5.39 -1.81 9.59
C GLY A 299 4.60 -1.29 8.38
N GLU A 300 5.26 -1.26 7.24
CA GLU A 300 4.66 -0.95 5.94
C GLU A 300 5.04 -2.04 4.94
N ASN A 301 4.10 -2.36 4.06
CA ASN A 301 4.39 -3.28 2.96
C ASN A 301 5.21 -2.60 1.86
N PHE A 302 4.72 -1.46 1.39
CA PHE A 302 5.39 -0.62 0.40
C PHE A 302 5.40 0.86 0.80
N GLY A 303 4.23 1.45 1.04
CA GLY A 303 4.08 2.86 1.43
C GLY A 303 4.13 3.80 0.22
N HIS A 304 3.12 3.77 -0.66
CA HIS A 304 2.99 4.69 -1.79
C HIS A 304 3.18 6.14 -1.39
N VAL A 305 2.67 6.52 -0.21
CA VAL A 305 2.77 7.87 0.33
C VAL A 305 4.22 8.35 0.51
N PHE A 306 5.18 7.45 0.65
CA PHE A 306 6.60 7.82 0.75
C PHE A 306 7.13 8.35 -0.60
N LEU A 307 6.75 7.70 -1.70
CA LEU A 307 7.07 8.22 -3.04
C LEU A 307 6.36 9.53 -3.32
N GLU A 308 5.08 9.64 -2.95
CA GLU A 308 4.31 10.88 -3.07
C GLU A 308 4.96 12.01 -2.29
N ALA A 309 5.38 11.75 -1.04
CA ALA A 309 6.07 12.72 -0.21
C ALA A 309 7.41 13.16 -0.81
N MET A 310 8.27 12.21 -1.17
CA MET A 310 9.56 12.51 -1.79
C MET A 310 9.40 13.25 -3.13
N SER A 311 8.44 12.88 -3.96
CA SER A 311 8.15 13.55 -5.23
C SER A 311 7.71 15.00 -5.03
N SER A 312 6.98 15.27 -3.95
CA SER A 312 6.61 16.63 -3.53
C SER A 312 7.75 17.38 -2.80
N GLY A 313 8.95 16.81 -2.74
CA GLY A 313 10.09 17.40 -2.05
C GLY A 313 10.00 17.38 -0.53
N CYS A 314 9.27 16.40 0.06
CA CYS A 314 9.27 16.12 1.49
C CYS A 314 10.23 14.97 1.79
N PRO A 315 11.43 15.21 2.33
CA PRO A 315 12.27 14.13 2.86
C PRO A 315 11.54 13.36 3.95
N LEU A 316 11.86 12.07 4.06
CA LEU A 316 11.17 11.16 4.96
C LEU A 316 11.82 11.10 6.35
N ILE A 317 11.00 11.06 7.39
CA ILE A 317 11.39 10.67 8.75
C ILE A 317 10.50 9.50 9.12
N ILE A 318 11.00 8.28 8.94
CA ILE A 318 10.18 7.07 9.07
C ILE A 318 10.86 6.04 9.97
N SER A 319 10.09 5.06 10.44
CA SER A 319 10.68 3.95 11.17
C SER A 319 11.45 3.02 10.23
N ASP A 320 12.39 2.29 10.79
CA ASP A 320 13.11 1.21 10.10
C ASP A 320 12.28 -0.05 9.85
N ARG A 321 10.98 0.00 10.15
CA ARG A 321 10.00 -1.09 9.93
C ARG A 321 9.32 -1.02 8.55
N THR A 322 10.00 -0.39 7.59
CA THR A 322 9.52 -0.22 6.22
C THR A 322 10.53 -0.80 5.23
N PRO A 323 10.16 -1.11 3.97
CA PRO A 323 11.10 -1.52 2.94
C PRO A 323 12.04 -0.41 2.47
N TRP A 324 11.79 0.86 2.86
CA TRP A 324 12.59 2.02 2.49
C TRP A 324 13.76 2.18 3.47
N ARG A 325 14.96 1.74 3.04
CA ARG A 325 16.14 1.68 3.90
C ARG A 325 17.28 2.57 3.40
N ASN A 326 18.17 2.88 4.34
CA ASN A 326 19.38 3.67 4.08
C ASN A 326 19.08 5.09 3.56
N LEU A 327 18.00 5.71 4.05
CA LEU A 327 17.53 7.01 3.58
C LEU A 327 18.53 8.11 3.86
N GLN A 328 19.23 8.05 4.99
CA GLN A 328 20.26 9.03 5.35
C GLN A 328 21.46 8.95 4.40
N GLN A 329 21.93 7.76 4.07
CA GLN A 329 23.04 7.57 3.13
C GLN A 329 22.68 8.05 1.72
N LYS A 330 21.43 7.85 1.31
CA LYS A 330 20.89 8.35 0.03
C LYS A 330 20.64 9.85 0.04
N GLY A 331 20.66 10.51 1.21
CA GLY A 331 20.38 11.94 1.36
C GLY A 331 18.92 12.32 1.05
N ILE A 332 17.96 11.45 1.39
CA ILE A 332 16.53 11.64 1.12
C ILE A 332 15.65 11.58 2.37
N GLY A 333 16.24 11.45 3.56
CA GLY A 333 15.52 11.35 4.82
C GLY A 333 16.25 10.46 5.82
N TRP A 334 15.48 9.88 6.75
CA TRP A 334 15.98 9.01 7.82
C TRP A 334 15.03 7.84 8.06
N ASP A 335 15.56 6.64 8.13
CA ASP A 335 14.89 5.42 8.58
C ASP A 335 15.43 5.05 9.96
N LEU A 336 14.65 5.27 11.00
CA LEU A 336 15.08 5.26 12.41
C LEU A 336 14.48 4.09 13.18
N PRO A 337 15.27 3.43 14.05
CA PRO A 337 14.75 2.39 14.93
C PRO A 337 13.80 2.99 15.98
N LEU A 338 12.71 2.29 16.25
CA LEU A 338 11.74 2.70 17.29
C LEU A 338 12.27 2.44 18.70
N GLU A 339 13.24 1.55 18.85
CA GLU A 339 13.86 1.19 20.12
C GLU A 339 14.78 2.29 20.67
N THR A 340 15.13 3.28 19.83
CA THR A 340 16.04 4.37 20.21
C THR A 340 15.35 5.74 20.04
N PRO A 341 14.46 6.16 20.96
CA PRO A 341 13.77 7.46 20.88
C PRO A 341 14.73 8.66 20.74
N GLY A 342 15.91 8.58 21.35
CA GLY A 342 16.93 9.62 21.24
C GLY A 342 17.40 9.88 19.79
N SER A 343 17.43 8.88 18.92
CA SER A 343 17.76 9.09 17.51
C SER A 343 16.71 9.94 16.80
N TRP A 344 15.42 9.76 17.14
CA TRP A 344 14.33 10.58 16.64
C TRP A 344 14.42 12.00 17.16
N VAL A 345 14.70 12.21 18.45
CA VAL A 345 14.92 13.55 19.01
C VAL A 345 16.06 14.27 18.27
N ASN A 346 17.19 13.59 18.03
CA ASN A 346 18.32 14.16 17.31
C ASN A 346 17.95 14.58 15.88
N VAL A 347 17.24 13.71 15.14
CA VAL A 347 16.83 14.01 13.76
C VAL A 347 15.78 15.12 13.73
N LEU A 348 14.78 15.09 14.61
CA LEU A 348 13.74 16.13 14.68
C LEU A 348 14.37 17.50 15.05
N SER A 349 15.29 17.53 16.01
CA SER A 349 16.04 18.74 16.37
C SER A 349 16.88 19.26 15.20
N LYS A 350 17.54 18.36 14.45
CA LYS A 350 18.25 18.71 13.21
C LYS A 350 17.31 19.32 12.18
N CYS A 351 16.14 18.72 11.96
CA CYS A 351 15.13 19.24 11.03
C CYS A 351 14.62 20.63 11.43
N VAL A 352 14.41 20.88 12.71
CA VAL A 352 13.99 22.19 13.22
C VAL A 352 15.08 23.25 12.98
N ASN A 353 16.35 22.93 13.25
CA ASN A 353 17.47 23.87 13.17
C ASN A 353 18.13 23.96 11.78
N MET A 354 17.67 23.18 10.80
CA MET A 354 18.18 23.17 9.44
C MET A 354 17.94 24.52 8.75
N THR A 355 18.94 25.02 8.05
CA THR A 355 18.81 26.23 7.22
C THR A 355 17.97 25.95 5.97
N ASN A 356 17.49 27.01 5.33
CA ASN A 356 16.74 26.88 4.07
C ASN A 356 17.57 26.23 2.96
N GLU A 357 18.86 26.50 2.91
CA GLU A 357 19.77 25.93 1.91
C GLU A 357 20.00 24.43 2.13
N GLU A 358 20.27 24.02 3.37
CA GLU A 358 20.41 22.59 3.72
C GLU A 358 19.14 21.81 3.43
N TYR A 359 17.99 22.36 3.82
CA TYR A 359 16.68 21.80 3.52
C TYR A 359 16.45 21.70 2.00
N GLY A 360 16.76 22.77 1.26
CA GLY A 360 16.60 22.80 -0.19
C GLY A 360 17.39 21.70 -0.89
N ARG A 361 18.65 21.47 -0.47
CA ARG A 361 19.47 20.35 -1.00
C ARG A 361 18.85 18.98 -0.70
N LEU A 362 18.35 18.78 0.51
CA LEU A 362 17.72 17.51 0.92
C LEU A 362 16.39 17.30 0.18
N SER A 363 15.56 18.32 0.10
CA SER A 363 14.28 18.31 -0.63
C SER A 363 14.46 17.99 -2.11
N HIS A 364 15.45 18.63 -2.76
CA HIS A 364 15.75 18.36 -4.16
C HIS A 364 16.24 16.93 -4.40
N ARG A 365 17.10 16.39 -3.51
CA ARG A 365 17.56 15.01 -3.61
C ARG A 365 16.41 14.01 -3.44
N ALA A 366 15.50 14.24 -2.49
CA ALA A 366 14.34 13.39 -2.28
C ALA A 366 13.45 13.35 -3.52
N ARG A 367 13.17 14.52 -4.12
CA ARG A 367 12.39 14.63 -5.35
C ARG A 367 13.05 13.91 -6.50
N ARG A 368 14.33 14.14 -6.75
CA ARG A 368 15.08 13.50 -7.84
C ARG A 368 15.08 11.97 -7.68
N PHE A 369 15.36 11.48 -6.49
CA PHE A 369 15.31 10.04 -6.20
C PHE A 369 13.94 9.43 -6.52
N ALA A 370 12.85 10.08 -6.11
CA ALA A 370 11.50 9.58 -6.38
C ALA A 370 11.21 9.54 -7.88
N VAL A 371 11.58 10.58 -8.64
CA VAL A 371 11.38 10.63 -10.10
C VAL A 371 12.19 9.54 -10.81
N GLU A 372 13.47 9.38 -10.46
CA GLU A 372 14.33 8.31 -11.00
C GLU A 372 13.77 6.93 -10.70
N TRP A 373 13.29 6.71 -9.46
CA TRP A 373 12.69 5.44 -9.04
C TRP A 373 11.41 5.12 -9.82
N LEU A 374 10.54 6.13 -10.01
CA LEU A 374 9.26 5.99 -10.72
C LEU A 374 9.42 5.75 -12.23
N ARG A 375 10.50 6.26 -12.82
CA ARG A 375 10.87 6.07 -14.23
C ARG A 375 11.67 4.80 -14.49
N SER A 376 12.01 4.04 -13.43
CA SER A 376 12.81 2.82 -13.60
C SER A 376 12.05 1.77 -14.40
N PRO A 377 12.57 1.30 -15.54
CA PRO A 377 11.95 0.22 -16.33
C PRO A 377 11.75 -1.06 -15.52
N SER A 378 12.66 -1.35 -14.59
CA SER A 378 12.62 -2.56 -13.76
C SER A 378 11.33 -2.70 -12.95
N LEU A 379 10.62 -1.59 -12.70
CA LEU A 379 9.35 -1.59 -11.99
C LEU A 379 8.24 -2.28 -12.81
N GLU A 380 8.12 -1.94 -14.08
CA GLU A 380 7.16 -2.58 -15.00
C GLU A 380 7.60 -3.99 -15.35
N GLU A 381 8.87 -4.15 -15.71
CA GLU A 381 9.46 -5.44 -16.08
C GLU A 381 9.28 -6.50 -14.99
N SER A 382 9.51 -6.16 -13.72
CA SER A 382 9.32 -7.11 -12.62
C SER A 382 7.86 -7.51 -12.43
N ASN A 383 6.91 -6.58 -12.58
CA ASN A 383 5.49 -6.90 -12.48
C ASN A 383 4.97 -7.66 -13.71
N MET A 384 5.44 -7.32 -14.93
CA MET A 384 5.19 -8.11 -16.14
C MET A 384 5.71 -9.53 -15.97
N HIS A 385 6.95 -9.68 -15.49
CA HIS A 385 7.56 -10.99 -15.27
C HIS A 385 6.73 -11.88 -14.34
N VAL A 386 6.14 -11.33 -13.28
CA VAL A 386 5.23 -12.10 -12.39
C VAL A 386 4.03 -12.66 -13.16
N LEU A 387 3.40 -11.83 -14.01
CA LEU A 387 2.23 -12.24 -14.79
C LEU A 387 2.61 -13.27 -15.86
N GLU A 388 3.67 -13.02 -16.64
CA GLU A 388 4.18 -13.91 -17.69
C GLU A 388 4.69 -15.25 -17.14
N PHE A 389 5.39 -15.23 -16.00
CA PHE A 389 5.84 -16.45 -15.33
C PHE A 389 4.66 -17.35 -14.94
N ALA A 390 3.59 -16.75 -14.43
CA ALA A 390 2.38 -17.52 -14.10
C ALA A 390 1.72 -18.10 -15.35
N LEU A 391 1.54 -17.31 -16.41
CA LEU A 391 0.98 -17.76 -17.69
C LEU A 391 1.76 -18.94 -18.28
N ASN A 392 3.09 -18.84 -18.30
CA ASN A 392 3.98 -19.87 -18.84
C ASN A 392 3.97 -21.15 -17.99
N SER A 393 3.77 -21.01 -16.65
CA SER A 393 3.66 -22.16 -15.73
C SER A 393 2.38 -22.98 -15.92
N GLY A 394 1.35 -22.40 -16.55
CA GLY A 394 0.09 -23.09 -16.88
C GLY A 394 0.12 -23.83 -18.23
N SER A 395 1.04 -23.49 -19.12
CA SER A 395 1.11 -24.05 -20.48
C SER A 395 1.80 -25.41 -20.55
N GLY A 396 2.24 -25.98 -19.44
CA GLY A 396 2.98 -27.24 -19.33
C GLY A 396 2.13 -28.44 -18.90
N HIS A 397 0.89 -28.56 -19.43
CA HIS A 397 0.04 -29.75 -19.22
C HIS A 397 -0.50 -30.28 -20.51
#